data_a03637e64f4456c053df95b8f2b1dfe9
#
_entry.id   a03637e64f4456c053df95b8f2b1dfe9
#
_cell.length_a   1.000
_cell.length_b   1.000
_cell.length_c   1.000
_cell.angle_alpha   90.00
_cell.angle_beta   90.00
_cell.angle_gamma   90.00
#
_symmetry.space_group_name_H-M   'P 1'
#
loop_
_entity.id
_entity.type
_entity.pdbx_description
1 polymer ?
#
loop_
_entity_poly.entity_id
_entity_poly.type
_entity_poly.pdbx_seq_one_letter_code
_entity_poly.pdbx_strand_id
1 'polypeptide(L)'
;MSFRHFDQLHTLSHFNPDLDGTHVPQEVVILRSMVAEADAVVISTPEYAHALPGSLKNALDWLVSDPPFAGTPVVILHISRGSTWALDSLKEVLRTMSAELIESAFVSINLGSNQVSEDAILAQADLCQVLQSSLCHLLAGRQGDKHS
;
A
#
# COMPACT_ATOMS: atom_id res chain seq x y z
N MET A 1 -1.18 3.64 18.15
CA MET A 1 -0.80 3.39 16.74
C MET A 1 -0.12 4.64 16.21
N SER A 2 1.02 4.51 15.55
CA SER A 2 1.72 5.60 14.85
C SER A 2 1.73 5.30 13.36
N PHE A 3 1.61 6.35 12.54
CA PHE A 3 1.73 6.23 11.08
C PHE A 3 3.02 6.87 10.63
N ARG A 4 3.70 6.20 9.68
CA ARG A 4 4.78 6.80 8.88
C ARG A 4 4.30 6.82 7.43
N HIS A 5 4.41 7.98 6.80
CA HIS A 5 4.00 8.17 5.42
C HIS A 5 5.23 8.20 4.51
N PHE A 6 5.22 7.39 3.46
CA PHE A 6 6.19 7.44 2.38
C PHE A 6 5.55 8.08 1.16
N ASP A 7 5.81 9.36 0.95
CA ASP A 7 5.26 10.20 -0.13
C ASP A 7 6.25 10.41 -1.30
N GLN A 8 7.40 9.73 -1.25
CA GLN A 8 8.51 9.92 -2.17
C GLN A 8 8.60 8.86 -3.28
N LEU A 9 7.47 8.22 -3.66
CA LEU A 9 7.47 7.24 -4.76
C LEU A 9 8.07 7.79 -6.07
N HIS A 10 7.92 9.09 -6.30
CA HIS A 10 8.41 9.78 -7.48
C HIS A 10 9.93 9.97 -7.51
N THR A 11 10.62 9.82 -6.38
CA THR A 11 12.08 9.96 -6.28
C THR A 11 12.80 8.63 -6.49
N LEU A 12 12.08 7.50 -6.41
CA LEU A 12 12.68 6.19 -6.57
C LEU A 12 13.21 6.03 -8.01
N SER A 13 14.48 5.73 -8.14
CA SER A 13 15.07 5.31 -9.41
C SER A 13 14.30 4.12 -9.98
N HIS A 14 14.21 4.00 -11.29
CA HIS A 14 13.66 2.80 -11.90
C HIS A 14 14.41 1.57 -11.43
N PHE A 15 13.68 0.51 -11.10
CA PHE A 15 14.27 -0.75 -10.68
C PHE A 15 15.30 -1.24 -11.70
N ASN A 16 16.47 -1.54 -11.18
CA ASN A 16 17.56 -2.10 -11.97
C ASN A 16 18.22 -3.21 -11.13
N PRO A 17 18.17 -4.47 -11.57
CA PRO A 17 18.77 -5.58 -10.84
C PRO A 17 20.27 -5.44 -10.62
N ASP A 18 20.98 -4.70 -11.49
CA ASP A 18 22.42 -4.47 -11.35
C ASP A 18 22.76 -3.55 -10.16
N LEU A 19 21.80 -2.76 -9.69
CA LEU A 19 21.94 -1.90 -8.52
C LEU A 19 21.45 -2.58 -7.25
N ASP A 20 20.72 -3.68 -7.37
CA ASP A 20 20.15 -4.39 -6.23
C ASP A 20 21.24 -5.24 -5.54
N GLY A 21 21.45 -5.02 -4.27
CA GLY A 21 22.47 -5.66 -3.45
C GLY A 21 23.56 -4.68 -2.98
N THR A 22 24.54 -4.36 -3.79
CA THR A 22 25.70 -3.57 -3.34
C THR A 22 25.59 -2.06 -3.58
N HIS A 23 24.73 -1.64 -4.47
CA HIS A 23 24.58 -0.24 -4.89
C HIS A 23 23.17 0.27 -4.84
N VAL A 24 22.39 -0.22 -3.87
CA VAL A 24 20.98 0.16 -3.72
C VAL A 24 20.87 1.68 -3.48
N PRO A 25 20.05 2.40 -4.25
CA PRO A 25 19.83 3.83 -4.05
C PRO A 25 19.32 4.14 -2.64
N GLN A 26 19.72 5.29 -2.10
CA GLN A 26 19.41 5.65 -0.71
C GLN A 26 17.91 5.74 -0.44
N GLU A 27 17.13 6.25 -1.39
CA GLU A 27 15.67 6.34 -1.31
C GLU A 27 15.00 4.95 -1.25
N VAL A 28 15.59 3.96 -1.89
CA VAL A 28 15.12 2.56 -1.82
C VAL A 28 15.47 1.95 -0.46
N VAL A 29 16.67 2.24 0.07
CA VAL A 29 17.05 1.81 1.43
C VAL A 29 16.07 2.37 2.47
N ILE A 30 15.67 3.63 2.35
CA ILE A 30 14.68 4.25 3.23
C ILE A 30 13.33 3.52 3.12
N LEU A 31 12.84 3.28 1.89
CA LEU A 31 11.58 2.55 1.67
C LEU A 31 11.63 1.17 2.31
N ARG A 32 12.67 0.39 2.07
CA ARG A 32 12.88 -0.96 2.63
C ARG A 32 12.90 -0.94 4.16
N SER A 33 13.64 0.00 4.76
CA SER A 33 13.67 0.15 6.22
C SER A 33 12.30 0.47 6.80
N MET A 34 11.55 1.38 6.15
CA MET A 34 10.20 1.72 6.61
C MET A 34 9.25 0.52 6.56
N VAL A 35 9.32 -0.28 5.50
CA VAL A 35 8.51 -1.52 5.38
C VAL A 35 8.94 -2.55 6.41
N ALA A 36 10.25 -2.78 6.58
CA ALA A 36 10.79 -3.76 7.53
C ALA A 36 10.43 -3.45 9.00
N GLU A 37 10.32 -2.17 9.35
CA GLU A 37 9.96 -1.73 10.69
C GLU A 37 8.44 -1.58 10.90
N ALA A 38 7.66 -1.71 9.83
CA ALA A 38 6.22 -1.56 9.92
C ALA A 38 5.55 -2.82 10.46
N ASP A 39 4.60 -2.63 11.34
CA ASP A 39 3.70 -3.70 11.78
C ASP A 39 2.69 -4.11 10.71
N ALA A 40 2.36 -3.19 9.81
CA ALA A 40 1.47 -3.38 8.68
C ALA A 40 1.69 -2.26 7.66
N VAL A 41 1.32 -2.51 6.42
CA VAL A 41 1.41 -1.54 5.32
C VAL A 41 0.02 -1.19 4.80
N VAL A 42 -0.25 0.09 4.66
CA VAL A 42 -1.45 0.61 3.99
C VAL A 42 -1.04 1.19 2.65
N ILE A 43 -1.56 0.64 1.57
CA ILE A 43 -1.32 1.12 0.22
C ILE A 43 -2.55 1.87 -0.27
N SER A 44 -2.43 3.19 -0.43
CA SER A 44 -3.44 4.02 -1.09
C SER A 44 -3.05 4.21 -2.54
N THR A 45 -3.91 3.79 -3.47
CA THR A 45 -3.58 3.82 -4.90
C THR A 45 -4.80 4.18 -5.75
N PRO A 46 -4.64 5.10 -6.73
CA PRO A 46 -5.62 5.27 -7.78
C PRO A 46 -5.46 4.19 -8.86
N GLU A 47 -6.41 4.19 -9.79
CA GLU A 47 -6.33 3.42 -11.02
C GLU A 47 -6.03 4.35 -12.21
N TYR A 48 -4.98 4.05 -12.97
CA TYR A 48 -4.60 4.79 -14.18
C TYR A 48 -4.61 3.85 -15.39
N ALA A 49 -5.44 4.18 -16.39
CA ALA A 49 -5.56 3.38 -17.62
C ALA A 49 -5.76 1.87 -17.34
N HIS A 50 -6.65 1.55 -16.40
CA HIS A 50 -6.91 0.17 -15.94
C HIS A 50 -5.69 -0.57 -15.38
N ALA A 51 -4.73 0.15 -14.80
CA ALA A 51 -3.53 -0.44 -14.23
C ALA A 51 -3.08 0.28 -12.95
N LEU A 52 -2.09 -0.31 -12.28
CA LEU A 52 -1.36 0.33 -11.18
C LEU A 52 -0.61 1.55 -11.69
N PRO A 53 -0.48 2.62 -10.89
CA PRO A 53 0.47 3.68 -11.18
C PRO A 53 1.89 3.12 -11.32
N GLY A 54 2.61 3.55 -12.35
CA GLY A 54 3.98 3.07 -12.63
C GLY A 54 4.94 3.30 -11.45
N SER A 55 4.80 4.40 -10.72
CA SER A 55 5.60 4.68 -9.53
C SER A 55 5.36 3.68 -8.40
N LEU A 56 4.10 3.24 -8.19
CA LEU A 56 3.79 2.20 -7.21
C LEU A 56 4.37 0.86 -7.66
N LYS A 57 4.20 0.49 -8.94
CA LYS A 57 4.77 -0.76 -9.46
C LYS A 57 6.29 -0.79 -9.31
N ASN A 58 6.96 0.33 -9.60
CA ASN A 58 8.41 0.47 -9.43
C ASN A 58 8.84 0.28 -7.96
N ALA A 59 8.10 0.85 -7.02
CA ALA A 59 8.37 0.64 -5.59
C ALA A 59 8.23 -0.84 -5.19
N LEU A 60 7.19 -1.52 -5.69
CA LEU A 60 7.00 -2.93 -5.43
C LEU A 60 8.11 -3.79 -6.07
N ASP A 61 8.62 -3.42 -7.25
CA ASP A 61 9.75 -4.12 -7.87
C ASP A 61 11.02 -4.04 -6.99
N TRP A 62 11.29 -2.89 -6.39
CA TRP A 62 12.36 -2.74 -5.41
C TRP A 62 12.16 -3.54 -4.12
N LEU A 63 10.91 -3.84 -3.75
CA LEU A 63 10.58 -4.59 -2.55
C LEU A 63 10.55 -6.12 -2.78
N VAL A 64 10.44 -6.59 -4.03
CA VAL A 64 10.37 -8.02 -4.36
C VAL A 64 11.61 -8.78 -3.89
N SER A 65 12.79 -8.19 -4.05
CA SER A 65 14.08 -8.81 -3.70
C SER A 65 14.41 -8.71 -2.22
N ASP A 66 13.63 -7.97 -1.44
CA ASP A 66 13.86 -7.80 -0.02
C ASP A 66 12.84 -8.61 0.81
N PRO A 67 13.33 -9.56 1.65
CA PRO A 67 12.49 -10.48 2.43
C PRO A 67 11.45 -9.82 3.36
N PRO A 68 11.60 -8.54 3.82
CA PRO A 68 10.70 -7.97 4.83
C PRO A 68 9.23 -7.89 4.42
N PHE A 69 8.89 -8.01 3.13
CA PHE A 69 7.49 -7.93 2.70
C PHE A 69 6.71 -9.25 2.90
N ALA A 70 7.42 -10.38 3.01
CA ALA A 70 6.78 -11.67 3.23
C ALA A 70 6.12 -11.73 4.62
N GLY A 71 4.83 -12.10 4.66
CA GLY A 71 4.03 -12.14 5.88
C GLY A 71 3.64 -10.77 6.43
N THR A 72 4.00 -9.66 5.76
CA THR A 72 3.58 -8.32 6.17
C THR A 72 2.09 -8.14 5.94
N PRO A 73 1.29 -7.76 6.95
CA PRO A 73 -0.12 -7.43 6.77
C PRO A 73 -0.28 -6.20 5.88
N VAL A 74 -1.11 -6.32 4.84
CA VAL A 74 -1.35 -5.24 3.88
C VAL A 74 -2.84 -4.93 3.77
N VAL A 75 -3.17 -3.65 3.82
CA VAL A 75 -4.49 -3.10 3.51
C VAL A 75 -4.40 -2.23 2.27
N ILE A 76 -5.38 -2.34 1.38
CA ILE A 76 -5.47 -1.53 0.16
C ILE A 76 -6.63 -0.54 0.27
N LEU A 77 -6.33 0.74 0.07
CA LEU A 77 -7.29 1.80 -0.14
C LEU A 77 -7.30 2.11 -1.64
N HIS A 78 -8.27 1.55 -2.35
CA HIS A 78 -8.36 1.65 -3.80
C HIS A 78 -9.25 2.82 -4.21
N ILE A 79 -8.72 3.74 -4.98
CA ILE A 79 -9.44 4.93 -5.45
C ILE A 79 -9.75 4.74 -6.94
N SER A 80 -11.03 4.52 -7.27
CA SER A 80 -11.47 4.33 -8.65
C SER A 80 -12.88 4.84 -8.88
N ARG A 81 -13.31 4.86 -10.13
CA ARG A 81 -14.68 5.19 -10.55
C ARG A 81 -15.55 3.94 -10.74
N GLY A 82 -15.23 2.83 -10.06
CA GLY A 82 -16.02 1.60 -10.10
C GLY A 82 -15.34 0.43 -10.81
N SER A 83 -14.15 0.63 -11.39
CA SER A 83 -13.33 -0.46 -11.93
C SER A 83 -12.44 -1.08 -10.85
N THR A 84 -12.01 -2.32 -11.05
CA THR A 84 -11.17 -3.09 -10.11
C THR A 84 -9.85 -3.55 -10.70
N TRP A 85 -9.53 -3.17 -11.93
CA TRP A 85 -8.35 -3.67 -12.65
C TRP A 85 -7.04 -3.43 -11.88
N ALA A 86 -6.84 -2.22 -11.36
CA ALA A 86 -5.65 -1.90 -10.59
C ALA A 86 -5.65 -2.65 -9.26
N LEU A 87 -6.80 -2.78 -8.60
CA LEU A 87 -6.94 -3.52 -7.34
C LEU A 87 -6.59 -5.00 -7.53
N ASP A 88 -7.15 -5.64 -8.55
CA ASP A 88 -6.94 -7.05 -8.82
C ASP A 88 -5.48 -7.33 -9.20
N SER A 89 -4.88 -6.46 -10.02
CA SER A 89 -3.46 -6.52 -10.35
C SER A 89 -2.57 -6.32 -9.11
N LEU A 90 -2.90 -5.37 -8.24
CA LEU A 90 -2.13 -5.14 -7.01
C LEU A 90 -2.22 -6.35 -6.07
N LYS A 91 -3.40 -6.93 -5.90
CA LYS A 91 -3.59 -8.14 -5.09
C LYS A 91 -2.71 -9.29 -5.59
N GLU A 92 -2.65 -9.48 -6.91
CA GLU A 92 -1.81 -10.52 -7.51
C GLU A 92 -0.32 -10.27 -7.26
N VAL A 93 0.16 -9.06 -7.46
CA VAL A 93 1.55 -8.69 -7.17
C VAL A 93 1.88 -8.95 -5.70
N LEU A 94 1.04 -8.49 -4.77
CA LEU A 94 1.27 -8.64 -3.33
C LEU A 94 1.23 -10.10 -2.90
N ARG A 95 0.36 -10.94 -3.48
CA ARG A 95 0.34 -12.38 -3.21
C ARG A 95 1.63 -13.06 -3.68
N THR A 96 2.16 -12.70 -4.85
CA THR A 96 3.45 -13.23 -5.32
C THR A 96 4.61 -12.81 -4.42
N MET A 97 4.50 -11.66 -3.74
CA MET A 97 5.44 -11.19 -2.72
C MET A 97 5.22 -11.82 -1.35
N SER A 98 4.26 -12.75 -1.21
CA SER A 98 3.88 -13.41 0.04
C SER A 98 3.38 -12.44 1.13
N ALA A 99 2.81 -11.31 0.75
CA ALA A 99 2.14 -10.40 1.68
C ALA A 99 0.85 -11.02 2.24
N GLU A 100 0.54 -10.69 3.50
CA GLU A 100 -0.73 -11.06 4.11
C GLU A 100 -1.80 -10.01 3.78
N LEU A 101 -2.74 -10.35 2.89
CA LEU A 101 -3.80 -9.43 2.48
C LEU A 101 -4.96 -9.45 3.48
N ILE A 102 -5.17 -8.36 4.21
CA ILE A 102 -6.30 -8.20 5.13
C ILE A 102 -7.52 -7.69 4.33
N GLU A 103 -8.10 -8.56 3.50
CA GLU A 103 -9.14 -8.19 2.55
C GLU A 103 -10.39 -7.63 3.22
N SER A 104 -10.69 -8.02 4.47
CA SER A 104 -11.81 -7.46 5.27
C SER A 104 -11.63 -5.97 5.62
N ALA A 105 -10.39 -5.47 5.52
CA ALA A 105 -10.05 -4.07 5.76
C ALA A 105 -9.86 -3.26 4.47
N PHE A 106 -10.03 -3.85 3.29
CA PHE A 106 -9.90 -3.11 2.03
C PHE A 106 -11.04 -2.13 1.85
N VAL A 107 -10.72 -0.96 1.29
CA VAL A 107 -11.71 0.09 1.01
C VAL A 107 -11.59 0.51 -0.45
N SER A 108 -12.72 0.48 -1.15
CA SER A 108 -12.84 1.10 -2.48
C SER A 108 -13.52 2.45 -2.34
N ILE A 109 -12.85 3.50 -2.79
CA ILE A 109 -13.28 4.88 -2.63
C ILE A 109 -13.55 5.47 -4.02
N ASN A 110 -14.76 6.00 -4.20
CA ASN A 110 -15.11 6.80 -5.37
C ASN A 110 -15.17 8.27 -4.98
N LEU A 111 -14.15 9.04 -5.33
CA LEU A 111 -14.09 10.46 -5.01
C LEU A 111 -14.83 11.35 -6.03
N GLY A 112 -15.36 10.78 -7.10
CA GLY A 112 -16.08 11.52 -8.16
C GLY A 112 -15.19 12.46 -8.98
N SER A 113 -14.11 12.98 -8.41
CA SER A 113 -13.17 13.91 -9.02
C SER A 113 -11.73 13.57 -8.60
N ASN A 114 -10.76 13.88 -9.46
CA ASN A 114 -9.33 13.77 -9.15
C ASN A 114 -8.78 15.01 -8.39
N GLN A 115 -9.63 16.03 -8.20
CA GLN A 115 -9.28 17.28 -7.51
C GLN A 115 -10.07 17.41 -6.21
N VAL A 116 -9.87 16.46 -5.30
CA VAL A 116 -10.49 16.47 -3.97
C VAL A 116 -9.44 16.87 -2.95
N SER A 117 -9.73 17.93 -2.18
CA SER A 117 -8.85 18.34 -1.10
C SER A 117 -8.98 17.42 0.12
N GLU A 118 -7.97 17.43 1.00
CA GLU A 118 -8.00 16.72 2.27
C GLU A 118 -9.21 17.14 3.12
N ASP A 119 -9.48 18.44 3.22
CA ASP A 119 -10.64 18.96 3.97
C ASP A 119 -11.96 18.43 3.40
N ALA A 120 -12.08 18.30 2.08
CA ALA A 120 -13.28 17.75 1.46
C ALA A 120 -13.45 16.25 1.71
N ILE A 121 -12.36 15.52 1.90
CA ILE A 121 -12.39 14.11 2.32
C ILE A 121 -12.80 14.02 3.79
N LEU A 122 -12.18 14.81 4.65
CA LEU A 122 -12.47 14.82 6.09
C LEU A 122 -13.89 15.30 6.41
N ALA A 123 -14.49 16.11 5.55
CA ALA A 123 -15.90 16.52 5.68
C ALA A 123 -16.90 15.40 5.36
N GLN A 124 -16.45 14.28 4.76
CA GLN A 124 -17.31 13.13 4.44
C GLN A 124 -17.33 12.14 5.61
N ALA A 125 -18.28 12.31 6.53
CA ALA A 125 -18.39 11.49 7.75
C ALA A 125 -18.43 9.99 7.45
N ASP A 126 -19.17 9.57 6.43
CA ASP A 126 -19.31 8.16 6.05
C ASP A 126 -17.97 7.58 5.59
N LEU A 127 -17.20 8.35 4.78
CA LEU A 127 -15.88 7.94 4.32
C LEU A 127 -14.89 7.83 5.49
N CYS A 128 -14.89 8.80 6.39
CA CYS A 128 -14.08 8.77 7.61
C CYS A 128 -14.39 7.54 8.47
N GLN A 129 -15.66 7.20 8.62
CA GLN A 129 -16.09 6.02 9.38
C GLN A 129 -15.62 4.71 8.72
N VAL A 130 -15.72 4.61 7.38
CA VAL A 130 -15.23 3.44 6.63
C VAL A 130 -13.72 3.28 6.80
N LEU A 131 -12.95 4.37 6.67
CA LEU A 131 -11.50 4.35 6.87
C LEU A 131 -11.11 3.97 8.31
N GLN A 132 -11.80 4.51 9.31
CA GLN A 132 -11.59 4.14 10.71
C GLN A 132 -11.88 2.66 10.95
N SER A 133 -12.97 2.13 10.40
CA SER A 133 -13.34 0.71 10.52
C SER A 133 -12.28 -0.18 9.87
N SER A 134 -11.77 0.19 8.70
CA SER A 134 -10.67 -0.50 8.01
C SER A 134 -9.43 -0.61 8.90
N LEU A 135 -9.02 0.50 9.51
CA LEU A 135 -7.87 0.51 10.42
C LEU A 135 -8.11 -0.31 11.70
N CYS A 136 -9.34 -0.32 12.22
CA CYS A 136 -9.71 -1.17 13.34
C CYS A 136 -9.62 -2.66 12.98
N HIS A 137 -10.07 -3.07 11.79
CA HIS A 137 -9.95 -4.45 11.32
C HIS A 137 -8.49 -4.88 11.17
N LEU A 138 -7.63 -3.99 10.63
CA LEU A 138 -6.20 -4.24 10.55
C LEU A 138 -5.58 -4.51 11.94
N LEU A 139 -5.98 -3.75 12.96
CA LEU A 139 -5.49 -3.92 14.32
C LEU A 139 -6.03 -5.20 14.99
N ALA A 140 -7.28 -5.58 14.74
CA ALA A 140 -7.92 -6.75 15.31
C ALA A 140 -7.33 -8.07 14.75
N GLY A 141 -7.02 -8.11 13.45
CA GLY A 141 -6.39 -9.28 12.80
C GLY A 141 -5.05 -9.67 13.43
N ARG A 142 -4.30 -8.70 13.97
CA ARG A 142 -3.01 -8.94 14.64
C ARG A 142 -3.11 -9.57 16.03
N GLN A 143 -4.26 -9.50 16.69
CA GLN A 143 -4.41 -10.07 18.05
C GLN A 143 -4.68 -11.57 18.02
N GLY A 144 -5.11 -12.13 16.89
CA GLY A 144 -5.39 -13.55 16.72
C GLY A 144 -4.15 -14.44 16.63
N ASP A 145 -3.04 -13.92 16.08
CA ASP A 145 -1.85 -14.72 15.78
C ASP A 145 -0.79 -14.79 16.90
N LYS A 146 -0.97 -14.08 18.02
CA LYS A 146 -0.03 -14.10 19.14
C LYS A 146 -0.29 -15.22 20.16
N HIS A 147 -1.25 -16.13 19.89
CA HIS A 147 -1.64 -17.21 20.81
C HIS A 147 -1.70 -18.61 20.13
N SER A 148 -0.85 -18.86 19.13
CA SER A 148 -0.68 -20.22 18.60
C SER A 148 0.78 -20.64 18.64
#